data_f4fe6a0a42866664ea956ffcc3663965
#
_entry.id   f4fe6a0a42866664ea956ffcc3663965
#
_cell.length_a   1.000
_cell.length_b   1.000
_cell.length_c   1.000
_cell.angle_alpha   90.00
_cell.angle_beta   90.00
_cell.angle_gamma   90.00
#
_symmetry.space_group_name_H-M   'P 1'
#
loop_
_entity.id
_entity.type
_entity.pdbx_description
1 polymer ?
#
loop_
_entity_poly.entity_id
_entity_poly.type
_entity_poly.pdbx_seq_one_letter_code
_entity_poly.pdbx_strand_id
1 'polypeptide(L)'
;MKKILILFVSLCFCVTLFAQKKIKVACVGNSITYGYTLPDRETNAYPAKLQKMLGDDYVVGNFGKSGATLLNKGHRPYMQQEEYHKAIDFAGDIVVIHLGINDTDPRDWPNYRDFFIQDYRALIDSFRVANSRCRILIARLTPIADRHPRFESGTRDWHDEIQLAIENIAKYAGVQLIDFHAPLYPYPFMGHRKLFTIVSRTAPSVRS
;
A
#
# COMPACT_ATOMS: atom_id res chain seq x y z
N MET A 1 -28.26 39.13 62.28
CA MET A 1 -28.62 38.67 60.89
C MET A 1 -27.35 38.28 60.16
N LYS A 2 -27.09 37.01 60.07
CA LYS A 2 -25.85 36.47 59.44
C LYS A 2 -26.13 36.32 57.96
N LYS A 3 -25.39 37.03 57.09
CA LYS A 3 -25.42 36.84 55.64
C LYS A 3 -24.57 35.66 55.31
N ILE A 4 -25.19 34.57 54.82
CA ILE A 4 -24.50 33.39 54.28
C ILE A 4 -24.10 33.73 52.85
N LEU A 5 -22.77 33.83 52.61
CA LEU A 5 -22.20 34.01 51.31
C LEU A 5 -22.04 32.60 50.69
N ILE A 6 -22.93 32.27 49.75
CA ILE A 6 -22.81 31.03 48.98
C ILE A 6 -21.80 31.24 47.88
N LEU A 7 -20.63 30.64 48.06
CA LEU A 7 -19.57 30.62 47.08
C LEU A 7 -19.91 29.53 46.04
N PHE A 8 -20.41 29.94 44.88
CA PHE A 8 -20.57 29.04 43.72
C PHE A 8 -19.16 28.75 43.13
N VAL A 9 -18.57 27.63 43.51
CA VAL A 9 -17.42 27.09 42.81
C VAL A 9 -17.91 26.47 41.52
N SER A 10 -17.85 27.24 40.43
CA SER A 10 -18.04 26.76 39.08
C SER A 10 -16.86 25.82 38.74
N LEU A 11 -17.07 24.52 38.92
CA LEU A 11 -16.16 23.48 38.48
C LEU A 11 -16.25 23.43 36.95
N CYS A 12 -15.38 24.22 36.29
CA CYS A 12 -15.21 24.19 34.85
C CYS A 12 -14.59 22.83 34.51
N PHE A 13 -15.43 21.85 34.22
CA PHE A 13 -15.00 20.55 33.65
C PHE A 13 -14.49 20.85 32.24
N CYS A 14 -13.19 21.17 32.11
CA CYS A 14 -12.48 21.15 30.85
C CYS A 14 -12.46 19.69 30.37
N VAL A 15 -13.50 19.28 29.65
CA VAL A 15 -13.47 18.10 28.84
C VAL A 15 -12.51 18.42 27.70
N THR A 16 -11.22 18.14 27.89
CA THR A 16 -10.27 18.07 26.80
C THR A 16 -10.73 16.90 25.93
N LEU A 17 -11.49 17.21 24.89
CA LEU A 17 -11.71 16.32 23.76
C LEU A 17 -10.31 16.03 23.19
N PHE A 18 -9.65 15.01 23.70
CA PHE A 18 -8.52 14.42 22.99
C PHE A 18 -9.10 13.89 21.68
N ALA A 19 -8.99 14.69 20.63
CA ALA A 19 -9.26 14.20 19.28
C ALA A 19 -8.39 12.94 19.10
N GLN A 20 -9.03 11.79 19.08
CA GLN A 20 -8.32 10.53 18.92
C GLN A 20 -7.50 10.60 17.64
N LYS A 21 -6.17 10.46 17.76
CA LYS A 21 -5.29 10.55 16.61
C LYS A 21 -5.64 9.41 15.65
N LYS A 22 -6.11 9.75 14.44
CA LYS A 22 -6.45 8.77 13.42
C LYS A 22 -5.20 7.99 13.00
N ILE A 23 -5.38 6.70 12.77
CA ILE A 23 -4.33 5.81 12.25
C ILE A 23 -4.16 6.06 10.76
N LYS A 24 -2.95 6.39 10.33
CA LYS A 24 -2.62 6.67 8.94
C LYS A 24 -2.16 5.41 8.22
N VAL A 25 -2.84 5.07 7.11
CA VAL A 25 -2.50 3.93 6.25
C VAL A 25 -2.02 4.44 4.90
N ALA A 26 -0.74 4.25 4.59
CA ALA A 26 -0.17 4.61 3.29
C ALA A 26 -0.23 3.41 2.34
N CYS A 27 -0.99 3.50 1.26
CA CYS A 27 -1.01 2.52 0.19
C CYS A 27 -0.02 2.93 -0.91
N VAL A 28 1.13 2.30 -0.92
CA VAL A 28 2.27 2.54 -1.81
C VAL A 28 2.26 1.51 -2.93
N GLY A 29 2.40 1.94 -4.19
CA GLY A 29 2.39 0.97 -5.29
C GLY A 29 2.38 1.58 -6.68
N ASN A 30 1.98 0.75 -7.62
CA ASN A 30 1.95 1.08 -9.05
C ASN A 30 0.51 1.42 -9.54
N SER A 31 0.22 1.11 -10.81
CA SER A 31 -1.09 1.35 -11.44
C SER A 31 -2.26 0.67 -10.72
N ILE A 32 -2.02 -0.47 -10.07
CA ILE A 32 -3.04 -1.20 -9.32
C ILE A 32 -3.45 -0.40 -8.09
N THR A 33 -2.48 0.11 -7.35
CA THR A 33 -2.73 1.00 -6.20
C THR A 33 -3.34 2.33 -6.64
N TYR A 34 -2.83 2.91 -7.73
CA TYR A 34 -3.38 4.14 -8.32
C TYR A 34 -4.87 4.00 -8.68
N GLY A 35 -5.30 2.82 -9.14
CA GLY A 35 -6.63 2.59 -9.70
C GLY A 35 -6.71 2.91 -11.19
N TYR A 36 -5.65 2.61 -11.95
CA TYR A 36 -5.60 2.85 -13.40
C TYR A 36 -6.75 2.14 -14.12
N THR A 37 -7.37 2.82 -15.08
CA THR A 37 -8.57 2.40 -15.83
C THR A 37 -9.87 2.29 -15.04
N LEU A 38 -9.87 2.52 -13.74
CA LEU A 38 -11.12 2.55 -12.98
C LEU A 38 -11.88 3.86 -13.23
N PRO A 39 -13.19 3.80 -13.48
CA PRO A 39 -14.02 5.00 -13.37
C PRO A 39 -14.01 5.46 -11.92
N ASP A 40 -13.99 6.77 -11.70
CA ASP A 40 -14.04 7.37 -10.36
C ASP A 40 -13.06 6.70 -9.39
N ARG A 41 -11.76 6.68 -9.74
CA ARG A 41 -10.71 6.02 -8.95
C ARG A 41 -10.71 6.46 -7.48
N GLU A 42 -11.13 7.69 -7.21
CA GLU A 42 -11.21 8.25 -5.85
C GLU A 42 -12.21 7.49 -4.96
N THR A 43 -13.14 6.74 -5.56
CA THR A 43 -14.11 5.91 -4.85
C THR A 43 -13.92 4.42 -5.12
N ASN A 44 -13.29 4.04 -6.23
CA ASN A 44 -13.23 2.67 -6.70
C ASN A 44 -11.85 2.00 -6.60
N ALA A 45 -10.75 2.76 -6.47
CA ALA A 45 -9.44 2.18 -6.19
C ALA A 45 -9.43 1.48 -4.82
N TYR A 46 -8.61 0.43 -4.66
CA TYR A 46 -8.61 -0.33 -3.41
C TYR A 46 -8.30 0.52 -2.16
N PRO A 47 -7.43 1.55 -2.21
CA PRO A 47 -7.22 2.39 -1.04
C PRO A 47 -8.49 3.13 -0.59
N ALA A 48 -9.30 3.60 -1.54
CA ALA A 48 -10.58 4.24 -1.23
C ALA A 48 -11.60 3.24 -0.64
N LYS A 49 -11.63 2.01 -1.15
CA LYS A 49 -12.45 0.94 -0.57
C LYS A 49 -11.97 0.57 0.83
N LEU A 50 -10.65 0.53 1.03
CA LEU A 50 -10.06 0.30 2.34
C LEU A 50 -10.44 1.40 3.34
N GLN A 51 -10.37 2.68 2.93
CA GLN A 51 -10.84 3.80 3.76
C GLN A 51 -12.29 3.60 4.21
N LYS A 52 -13.18 3.26 3.26
CA LYS A 52 -14.59 3.02 3.57
C LYS A 52 -14.80 1.86 4.56
N MET A 53 -13.98 0.82 4.46
CA MET A 53 -14.08 -0.36 5.33
C MET A 53 -13.54 -0.10 6.73
N LEU A 54 -12.46 0.70 6.85
CA LEU A 54 -11.81 0.99 8.13
C LEU A 54 -12.55 2.09 8.92
N GLY A 55 -13.35 2.93 8.25
CA GLY A 55 -14.11 3.99 8.90
C GLY A 55 -13.28 5.21 9.30
N ASP A 56 -13.85 6.00 10.22
CA ASP A 56 -13.35 7.34 10.53
C ASP A 56 -12.14 7.38 11.47
N ASP A 57 -11.83 6.27 12.12
CA ASP A 57 -10.62 6.14 12.97
C ASP A 57 -9.34 6.03 12.15
N TYR A 58 -9.45 5.88 10.83
CA TYR A 58 -8.34 5.74 9.90
C TYR A 58 -8.33 6.83 8.85
N VAL A 59 -7.13 7.11 8.33
CA VAL A 59 -6.91 7.94 7.13
C VAL A 59 -6.07 7.12 6.16
N VAL A 60 -6.66 6.74 5.03
CA VAL A 60 -5.97 5.95 3.99
C VAL A 60 -5.53 6.85 2.85
N GLY A 61 -4.21 6.92 2.61
CA GLY A 61 -3.62 7.65 1.49
C GLY A 61 -3.32 6.71 0.32
N ASN A 62 -3.64 7.17 -0.90
CA ASN A 62 -3.29 6.48 -2.14
C ASN A 62 -2.03 7.11 -2.75
N PHE A 63 -0.92 6.40 -2.70
CA PHE A 63 0.38 6.81 -3.23
C PHE A 63 0.80 5.89 -4.39
N GLY A 64 -0.15 5.46 -5.19
CA GLY A 64 0.09 4.67 -6.39
C GLY A 64 0.58 5.51 -7.55
N LYS A 65 1.62 5.03 -8.26
CA LYS A 65 2.14 5.61 -9.51
C LYS A 65 2.07 4.61 -10.65
N SER A 66 1.25 4.91 -11.66
CA SER A 66 1.14 4.02 -12.83
C SER A 66 2.48 3.82 -13.52
N GLY A 67 2.84 2.57 -13.78
CA GLY A 67 4.10 2.20 -14.43
C GLY A 67 5.32 2.20 -13.51
N ALA A 68 5.17 2.55 -12.22
CA ALA A 68 6.32 2.59 -11.33
C ALA A 68 6.92 1.20 -11.09
N THR A 69 8.26 1.15 -11.14
CA THR A 69 9.10 0.01 -10.80
C THR A 69 9.59 0.11 -9.36
N LEU A 70 9.88 -1.02 -8.74
CA LEU A 70 10.62 -1.04 -7.48
C LEU A 70 12.10 -0.71 -7.71
N LEU A 71 12.69 -1.32 -8.75
CA LEU A 71 14.09 -1.11 -9.11
C LEU A 71 14.41 0.37 -9.34
N ASN A 72 15.41 0.87 -8.62
CA ASN A 72 15.87 2.26 -8.74
C ASN A 72 16.57 2.56 -10.07
N LYS A 73 17.00 1.51 -10.77
CA LYS A 73 17.54 1.57 -12.15
C LYS A 73 16.47 1.20 -13.20
N GLY A 74 15.25 0.91 -12.79
CA GLY A 74 14.15 0.61 -13.70
C GLY A 74 13.73 1.82 -14.54
N HIS A 75 12.87 1.57 -15.52
CA HIS A 75 12.42 2.61 -16.45
C HIS A 75 11.58 3.72 -15.79
N ARG A 76 11.02 3.47 -14.59
CA ARG A 76 10.25 4.45 -13.80
C ARG A 76 10.37 4.16 -12.30
N PRO A 77 11.51 4.43 -11.68
CA PRO A 77 11.72 4.13 -10.26
C PRO A 77 10.71 4.82 -9.35
N TYR A 78 10.05 4.06 -8.47
CA TYR A 78 9.07 4.62 -7.54
C TYR A 78 9.67 5.67 -6.60
N MET A 79 10.86 5.42 -6.08
CA MET A 79 11.54 6.34 -5.15
C MET A 79 11.94 7.69 -5.78
N GLN A 80 11.83 7.82 -7.12
CA GLN A 80 12.05 9.08 -7.85
C GLN A 80 10.73 9.78 -8.20
N GLN A 81 9.57 9.24 -7.82
CA GLN A 81 8.28 9.82 -8.15
C GLN A 81 7.76 10.71 -7.03
N GLU A 82 6.94 11.70 -7.40
CA GLU A 82 6.28 12.60 -6.44
C GLU A 82 5.45 11.84 -5.41
N GLU A 83 4.80 10.76 -5.82
CA GLU A 83 3.98 9.92 -4.98
C GLU A 83 4.77 9.26 -3.84
N TYR A 84 6.04 8.92 -4.08
CA TYR A 84 6.94 8.44 -3.02
C TYR A 84 7.19 9.54 -1.97
N HIS A 85 7.53 10.74 -2.40
CA HIS A 85 7.78 11.86 -1.47
C HIS A 85 6.53 12.18 -0.65
N LYS A 86 5.36 12.22 -1.28
CA LYS A 86 4.07 12.38 -0.59
C LYS A 86 3.80 11.26 0.42
N ALA A 87 4.17 10.02 0.11
CA ALA A 87 4.00 8.89 1.03
C ALA A 87 4.94 9.00 2.24
N ILE A 88 6.18 9.47 2.05
CA ILE A 88 7.13 9.75 3.12
C ILE A 88 6.60 10.88 4.03
N ASP A 89 6.17 12.00 3.45
CA ASP A 89 5.61 13.14 4.19
C ASP A 89 4.33 12.78 4.95
N PHE A 90 3.54 11.87 4.40
CA PHE A 90 2.35 11.35 5.06
C PHE A 90 2.70 10.61 6.35
N ALA A 91 3.87 10.02 6.47
CA ALA A 91 4.37 9.32 7.65
C ALA A 91 3.33 8.32 8.22
N GLY A 92 2.92 7.34 7.40
CA GLY A 92 1.89 6.36 7.74
C GLY A 92 2.24 5.53 8.98
N ASP A 93 1.26 5.25 9.82
CA ASP A 93 1.38 4.30 10.94
C ASP A 93 1.38 2.85 10.40
N ILE A 94 0.71 2.64 9.28
CA ILE A 94 0.72 1.40 8.51
C ILE A 94 1.10 1.74 7.07
N VAL A 95 2.05 1.00 6.49
CA VAL A 95 2.49 1.16 5.10
C VAL A 95 2.25 -0.16 4.37
N VAL A 96 1.45 -0.13 3.32
CA VAL A 96 1.18 -1.29 2.44
C VAL A 96 1.92 -1.07 1.14
N ILE A 97 2.88 -1.92 0.80
CA ILE A 97 3.71 -1.81 -0.40
C ILE A 97 3.31 -2.89 -1.41
N HIS A 98 2.86 -2.48 -2.60
CA HIS A 98 2.56 -3.35 -3.73
C HIS A 98 3.32 -2.89 -4.97
N LEU A 99 4.60 -3.24 -5.06
CA LEU A 99 5.53 -2.94 -6.16
C LEU A 99 6.22 -4.21 -6.64
N GLY A 100 6.75 -4.18 -7.85
CA GLY A 100 7.48 -5.29 -8.48
C GLY A 100 6.87 -5.79 -9.79
N ILE A 101 5.57 -5.56 -10.05
CA ILE A 101 4.93 -6.07 -11.26
C ILE A 101 5.45 -5.39 -12.54
N ASN A 102 5.81 -4.11 -12.49
CA ASN A 102 6.38 -3.40 -13.63
C ASN A 102 7.85 -3.75 -13.86
N ASP A 103 8.51 -4.27 -12.84
CA ASP A 103 9.87 -4.77 -12.91
C ASP A 103 10.00 -6.02 -13.80
N THR A 104 8.88 -6.67 -14.13
CA THR A 104 8.81 -7.72 -15.17
C THR A 104 9.06 -7.19 -16.59
N ASP A 105 9.27 -5.90 -16.79
CA ASP A 105 9.60 -5.34 -18.10
C ASP A 105 10.98 -5.86 -18.57
N PRO A 106 11.13 -6.26 -19.84
CA PRO A 106 12.41 -6.71 -20.41
C PRO A 106 13.55 -5.70 -20.31
N ARG A 107 13.24 -4.42 -20.13
CA ARG A 107 14.23 -3.36 -19.91
C ARG A 107 14.80 -3.38 -18.48
N ASP A 108 14.05 -3.93 -17.54
CA ASP A 108 14.34 -3.82 -16.10
C ASP A 108 14.92 -5.14 -15.55
N TRP A 109 14.12 -6.21 -15.46
CA TRP A 109 14.49 -7.42 -14.73
C TRP A 109 15.77 -8.09 -15.23
N PRO A 110 15.94 -8.38 -16.53
CA PRO A 110 17.14 -9.05 -17.00
C PRO A 110 18.43 -8.26 -16.73
N ASN A 111 18.31 -6.92 -16.61
CA ASN A 111 19.45 -6.03 -16.48
C ASN A 111 19.77 -5.65 -15.04
N TYR A 112 18.76 -5.62 -14.15
CA TYR A 112 18.89 -5.00 -12.83
C TYR A 112 18.40 -5.85 -11.68
N ARG A 113 17.98 -7.11 -11.90
CA ARG A 113 17.41 -8.01 -10.87
C ARG A 113 18.27 -8.14 -9.62
N ASP A 114 19.58 -8.08 -9.76
CA ASP A 114 20.52 -8.22 -8.64
C ASP A 114 20.40 -7.08 -7.61
N PHE A 115 19.82 -5.94 -8.02
CA PHE A 115 19.56 -4.80 -7.13
C PHE A 115 18.20 -4.87 -6.43
N PHE A 116 17.30 -5.78 -6.82
CA PHE A 116 15.91 -5.77 -6.37
C PHE A 116 15.76 -5.87 -4.85
N ILE A 117 16.50 -6.77 -4.22
CA ILE A 117 16.46 -6.96 -2.77
C ILE A 117 17.00 -5.71 -2.05
N GLN A 118 18.10 -5.15 -2.53
CA GLN A 118 18.69 -3.95 -1.97
C GLN A 118 17.74 -2.75 -2.09
N ASP A 119 17.17 -2.54 -3.25
CA ASP A 119 16.25 -1.43 -3.53
C ASP A 119 14.96 -1.55 -2.70
N TYR A 120 14.44 -2.78 -2.55
CA TYR A 120 13.25 -3.00 -1.72
C TYR A 120 13.53 -2.72 -0.24
N ARG A 121 14.69 -3.14 0.25
CA ARG A 121 15.10 -2.82 1.63
C ARG A 121 15.28 -1.33 1.83
N ALA A 122 15.89 -0.62 0.88
CA ALA A 122 16.03 0.83 0.94
C ALA A 122 14.66 1.53 1.02
N LEU A 123 13.66 1.05 0.25
CA LEU A 123 12.29 1.56 0.32
C LEU A 123 11.66 1.30 1.71
N ILE A 124 11.78 0.09 2.25
CA ILE A 124 11.29 -0.26 3.59
C ILE A 124 11.94 0.66 4.64
N ASP A 125 13.25 0.81 4.59
CA ASP A 125 13.99 1.60 5.57
C ASP A 125 13.67 3.09 5.48
N SER A 126 13.37 3.63 4.30
CA SER A 126 12.93 5.01 4.14
C SER A 126 11.61 5.30 4.88
N PHE A 127 10.66 4.36 4.87
CA PHE A 127 9.44 4.49 5.65
C PHE A 127 9.68 4.37 7.16
N ARG A 128 10.61 3.51 7.58
CA ARG A 128 11.03 3.41 8.99
C ARG A 128 11.70 4.69 9.50
N VAL A 129 12.44 5.37 8.63
CA VAL A 129 13.02 6.68 8.96
C VAL A 129 11.92 7.74 9.10
N ALA A 130 10.94 7.75 8.21
CA ALA A 130 9.82 8.70 8.26
C ALA A 130 8.92 8.49 9.49
N ASN A 131 8.71 7.24 9.90
CA ASN A 131 7.98 6.88 11.12
C ASN A 131 8.56 5.57 11.69
N SER A 132 9.37 5.68 12.75
CA SER A 132 10.06 4.52 13.36
C SER A 132 9.11 3.47 13.98
N ARG A 133 7.84 3.83 14.19
CA ARG A 133 6.81 2.93 14.72
C ARG A 133 5.88 2.40 13.64
N CYS A 134 6.14 2.68 12.36
CA CYS A 134 5.28 2.21 11.29
C CYS A 134 5.31 0.68 11.19
N ARG A 135 4.13 0.11 10.97
CA ARG A 135 3.98 -1.28 10.59
C ARG A 135 4.02 -1.39 9.09
N ILE A 136 4.98 -2.14 8.56
CA ILE A 136 5.13 -2.33 7.11
C ILE A 136 4.56 -3.69 6.71
N LEU A 137 3.71 -3.67 5.70
CA LEU A 137 3.14 -4.83 5.03
C LEU A 137 3.58 -4.80 3.57
N ILE A 138 4.19 -5.87 3.10
CA ILE A 138 4.48 -6.02 1.67
C ILE A 138 3.55 -7.04 1.05
N ALA A 139 3.07 -6.75 -0.14
CA ALA A 139 2.08 -7.56 -0.81
C ALA A 139 2.72 -8.49 -1.85
N ARG A 140 2.25 -9.74 -1.88
CA ARG A 140 2.45 -10.60 -3.05
C ARG A 140 1.83 -9.93 -4.27
N LEU A 141 2.49 -10.06 -5.40
CA LEU A 141 2.01 -9.48 -6.66
C LEU A 141 0.68 -10.10 -7.06
N THR A 142 -0.21 -9.28 -7.61
CA THR A 142 -1.41 -9.78 -8.26
C THR A 142 -1.03 -10.67 -9.46
N PRO A 143 -1.85 -11.67 -9.82
CA PRO A 143 -1.61 -12.45 -11.03
C PRO A 143 -1.69 -11.55 -12.27
N ILE A 144 -0.92 -11.88 -13.28
CA ILE A 144 -1.00 -11.27 -14.62
C ILE A 144 -1.87 -12.18 -15.48
N ALA A 145 -2.76 -11.58 -16.30
CA ALA A 145 -3.64 -12.34 -17.18
C ALA A 145 -2.83 -13.11 -18.27
N ASP A 146 -3.19 -14.36 -18.54
CA ASP A 146 -2.47 -15.25 -19.46
C ASP A 146 -2.29 -14.70 -20.88
N ARG A 147 -3.20 -13.86 -21.33
CA ARG A 147 -3.13 -13.20 -22.65
C ARG A 147 -2.56 -11.78 -22.61
N HIS A 148 -1.90 -11.41 -21.52
CA HIS A 148 -1.24 -10.12 -21.46
C HIS A 148 -0.01 -10.12 -22.39
N PRO A 149 0.24 -9.07 -23.19
CA PRO A 149 1.36 -9.05 -24.14
C PRO A 149 2.74 -9.30 -23.50
N ARG A 150 2.89 -9.01 -22.22
CA ARG A 150 4.13 -9.30 -21.48
C ARG A 150 4.42 -10.79 -21.31
N PHE A 151 3.42 -11.67 -21.37
CA PHE A 151 3.65 -13.11 -21.29
C PHE A 151 4.29 -13.70 -22.54
N GLU A 152 3.98 -13.11 -23.70
CA GLU A 152 4.56 -13.55 -24.97
C GLU A 152 6.07 -13.32 -25.03
N SER A 153 6.61 -12.48 -24.15
CA SER A 153 8.06 -12.19 -24.03
C SER A 153 8.77 -12.93 -22.89
N GLY A 154 8.13 -13.97 -22.30
CA GLY A 154 8.74 -14.74 -21.19
C GLY A 154 8.71 -14.06 -19.82
N THR A 155 7.96 -12.98 -19.69
CA THR A 155 7.90 -12.20 -18.43
C THR A 155 7.13 -12.89 -17.31
N ARG A 156 6.46 -14.01 -17.58
CA ARG A 156 5.80 -14.82 -16.56
C ARG A 156 6.81 -15.41 -15.58
N ASP A 157 7.91 -15.96 -16.10
CA ASP A 157 8.97 -16.55 -15.27
C ASP A 157 9.57 -15.48 -14.35
N TRP A 158 9.76 -14.26 -14.86
CA TRP A 158 10.24 -13.14 -14.05
C TRP A 158 9.23 -12.70 -12.99
N HIS A 159 7.93 -12.80 -13.27
CA HIS A 159 6.91 -12.55 -12.24
C HIS A 159 7.06 -13.50 -11.06
N ASP A 160 7.30 -14.78 -11.32
CA ASP A 160 7.48 -15.81 -10.28
C ASP A 160 8.81 -15.61 -9.52
N GLU A 161 9.89 -15.23 -10.22
CA GLU A 161 11.16 -14.86 -9.58
C GLU A 161 11.00 -13.65 -8.64
N ILE A 162 10.31 -12.60 -9.11
CA ILE A 162 10.04 -11.39 -8.31
C ILE A 162 9.15 -11.74 -7.11
N GLN A 163 8.15 -12.57 -7.30
CA GLN A 163 7.26 -13.04 -6.24
C GLN A 163 8.06 -13.74 -5.13
N LEU A 164 8.94 -14.66 -5.50
CA LEU A 164 9.83 -15.35 -4.56
C LEU A 164 10.77 -14.37 -3.84
N ALA A 165 11.30 -13.37 -4.57
CA ALA A 165 12.14 -12.34 -3.96
C ALA A 165 11.36 -11.53 -2.91
N ILE A 166 10.11 -11.14 -3.20
CA ILE A 166 9.23 -10.41 -2.25
C ILE A 166 8.98 -11.24 -0.99
N GLU A 167 8.68 -12.53 -1.12
CA GLU A 167 8.47 -13.44 0.00
C GLU A 167 9.72 -13.55 0.89
N ASN A 168 10.89 -13.67 0.27
CA ASN A 168 12.16 -13.69 0.99
C ASN A 168 12.44 -12.35 1.69
N ILE A 169 12.18 -11.22 1.03
CA ILE A 169 12.33 -9.89 1.63
C ILE A 169 11.44 -9.76 2.86
N ALA A 170 10.17 -10.17 2.79
CA ALA A 170 9.27 -10.14 3.95
C ALA A 170 9.87 -10.87 5.15
N LYS A 171 10.35 -12.08 4.92
CA LYS A 171 10.97 -12.93 5.95
C LYS A 171 12.21 -12.30 6.56
N TYR A 172 13.17 -11.84 5.73
CA TYR A 172 14.47 -11.36 6.20
C TYR A 172 14.42 -9.91 6.73
N ALA A 173 13.51 -9.07 6.23
CA ALA A 173 13.30 -7.72 6.76
C ALA A 173 12.39 -7.69 7.99
N GLY A 174 11.80 -8.83 8.38
CA GLY A 174 10.88 -8.93 9.52
C GLY A 174 9.61 -8.11 9.32
N VAL A 175 9.09 -8.02 8.08
CA VAL A 175 7.86 -7.33 7.74
C VAL A 175 6.76 -8.33 7.41
N GLN A 176 5.51 -7.91 7.58
CA GLN A 176 4.38 -8.80 7.29
C GLN A 176 4.17 -8.94 5.79
N LEU A 177 4.03 -10.18 5.32
CA LEU A 177 3.58 -10.48 3.96
C LEU A 177 2.06 -10.56 3.93
N ILE A 178 1.44 -9.89 2.96
CA ILE A 178 0.01 -10.01 2.66
C ILE A 178 -0.19 -10.57 1.25
N ASP A 179 -1.27 -11.31 1.06
CA ASP A 179 -1.49 -12.02 -0.20
C ASP A 179 -2.51 -11.30 -1.09
N PHE A 180 -2.01 -10.63 -2.14
CA PHE A 180 -2.83 -10.08 -3.22
C PHE A 180 -2.93 -11.04 -4.42
N HIS A 181 -2.26 -12.19 -4.36
CA HIS A 181 -2.22 -13.16 -5.45
C HIS A 181 -3.35 -14.19 -5.36
N ALA A 182 -3.37 -14.98 -4.29
CA ALA A 182 -4.28 -16.11 -4.17
C ALA A 182 -5.77 -15.74 -4.25
N PRO A 183 -6.26 -14.63 -3.68
CA PRO A 183 -7.66 -14.25 -3.81
C PRO A 183 -8.11 -13.94 -5.24
N LEU A 184 -7.15 -13.67 -6.14
CA LEU A 184 -7.39 -13.35 -7.54
C LEU A 184 -7.10 -14.51 -8.49
N TYR A 185 -6.50 -15.59 -7.97
CA TYR A 185 -6.27 -16.84 -8.69
C TYR A 185 -7.47 -17.79 -8.44
N PRO A 186 -8.11 -18.39 -9.43
CA PRO A 186 -7.77 -18.57 -10.83
C PRO A 186 -8.59 -17.68 -11.80
N TYR A 187 -8.61 -16.37 -11.62
CA TYR A 187 -9.36 -15.46 -12.49
C TYR A 187 -8.49 -14.75 -13.54
N PRO A 188 -7.71 -15.50 -14.36
CA PRO A 188 -6.73 -14.93 -15.29
C PRO A 188 -7.37 -14.08 -16.40
N PHE A 189 -8.68 -14.26 -16.63
CA PHE A 189 -9.43 -13.58 -17.71
C PHE A 189 -10.24 -12.36 -17.26
N MET A 190 -10.20 -12.02 -15.98
CA MET A 190 -10.87 -10.79 -15.55
C MET A 190 -10.03 -9.60 -16.00
N GLY A 191 -10.49 -8.90 -17.03
CA GLY A 191 -9.95 -7.58 -17.39
C GLY A 191 -9.86 -6.69 -16.15
N HIS A 192 -8.95 -5.74 -16.14
CA HIS A 192 -8.60 -4.88 -15.00
C HIS A 192 -9.78 -4.42 -14.13
N ARG A 193 -10.96 -4.18 -14.71
CA ARG A 193 -12.17 -3.75 -13.98
C ARG A 193 -12.68 -4.77 -12.96
N LYS A 194 -12.63 -6.07 -13.28
CA LYS A 194 -13.14 -7.13 -12.40
C LYS A 194 -12.14 -7.51 -11.32
N LEU A 195 -10.85 -7.40 -11.61
CA LEU A 195 -9.78 -7.64 -10.64
C LEU A 195 -9.92 -6.71 -9.42
N PHE A 196 -10.11 -5.42 -9.66
CA PHE A 196 -10.28 -4.43 -8.59
C PHE A 196 -11.54 -4.66 -7.76
N THR A 197 -12.62 -5.12 -8.38
CA THR A 197 -13.87 -5.44 -7.67
C THR A 197 -13.69 -6.63 -6.72
N ILE A 198 -12.87 -7.62 -7.08
CA ILE A 198 -12.61 -8.80 -6.24
C ILE A 198 -11.73 -8.44 -5.06
N VAL A 199 -10.63 -7.69 -5.26
CA VAL A 199 -9.77 -7.22 -4.15
C VAL A 199 -10.59 -6.46 -3.11
N SER A 200 -11.56 -5.65 -3.55
CA SER A 200 -12.44 -4.92 -2.64
C SER A 200 -13.46 -5.78 -1.89
N ARG A 201 -13.74 -7.00 -2.37
CA ARG A 201 -14.71 -7.93 -1.72
C ARG A 201 -14.05 -8.93 -0.78
N THR A 202 -12.77 -9.24 -0.98
CA THR A 202 -12.05 -10.27 -0.20
C THR A 202 -11.24 -9.73 0.97
N ALA A 203 -11.29 -8.43 1.22
CA ALA A 203 -10.70 -7.88 2.44
C ALA A 203 -11.35 -8.54 3.66
N PRO A 204 -10.58 -9.17 4.56
CA PRO A 204 -11.13 -9.82 5.72
C PRO A 204 -11.91 -8.81 6.55
N SER A 205 -13.12 -9.21 6.99
CA SER A 205 -13.86 -8.44 7.97
C SER A 205 -13.00 -8.35 9.23
N VAL A 206 -12.52 -7.18 9.55
CA VAL A 206 -11.95 -6.91 10.87
C VAL A 206 -13.11 -7.00 11.85
N ARG A 207 -13.29 -8.15 12.49
CA ARG A 207 -14.18 -8.25 13.65
C ARG A 207 -13.47 -7.53 14.80
N SER A 208 -14.19 -6.60 15.36
CA SER A 208 -13.91 -5.90 16.62
C SER A 208 -13.74 -6.88 17.79
#